data_f5921e29aa2db76755993e7cd4803c07
#
_entry.id   f5921e29aa2db76755993e7cd4803c07
#
_cell.length_a   1.000
_cell.length_b   1.000
_cell.length_c   1.000
_cell.angle_alpha   90.00
_cell.angle_beta   90.00
_cell.angle_gamma   90.00
#
_symmetry.space_group_name_H-M   'P 1'
#
loop_
_entity.id
_entity.type
_entity.pdbx_description
1 polymer ?
#
loop_
_entity_poly.entity_id
_entity_poly.type
_entity_poly.pdbx_seq_one_letter_code
_entity_poly.pdbx_strand_id
1 'polypeptide(L)'
;MNNILKNVCSAQKLHGAEHAGSMEQREMEERNSRYRCLKMKAAAAWVLAVLLSLLSVFGGEVPYVNEIQMSLAALVLLFPGNAFYAAARKQLCAGRIGLDTLIAFGASVAFLFSLFNTFFPDYWLRVGLHPYVYYEVAVLVVAVGLTGKVFRFLPEERHGADRIARIFFPVLAGTAVAVFFIWIFWGGMTAVPHAFYAVVSVFIVACPCALGLVAPLALTRGIGRAADMHIRIKDSLALERLDKADVVVFDKTGTLTEGQPTVTAWLWAQ
;
A
#
# COMPACT_ATOMS: atom_id res chain seq x y z
N MET A 1 6.35 1.28 59.70
CA MET A 1 6.08 2.25 58.62
C MET A 1 6.72 1.82 57.27
N ASN A 2 7.95 1.28 57.22
CA ASN A 2 8.62 0.87 55.97
C ASN A 2 8.00 -0.35 55.23
N ASN A 3 7.32 -1.26 55.93
CA ASN A 3 6.71 -2.44 55.25
C ASN A 3 5.39 -2.12 54.55
N ILE A 4 4.65 -1.13 55.03
CA ILE A 4 3.37 -0.70 54.41
C ILE A 4 3.64 0.04 53.11
N LEU A 5 4.66 0.90 53.05
CA LEU A 5 5.08 1.62 51.84
C LEU A 5 5.64 0.68 50.74
N LYS A 6 6.36 -0.38 51.14
CA LYS A 6 6.82 -1.40 50.19
C LYS A 6 5.66 -2.21 49.59
N ASN A 7 4.65 -2.55 50.40
CA ASN A 7 3.49 -3.30 49.91
C ASN A 7 2.57 -2.44 49.02
N VAL A 8 2.41 -1.14 49.32
CA VAL A 8 1.66 -0.21 48.45
C VAL A 8 2.39 0.01 47.12
N CYS A 9 3.72 0.15 47.13
CA CYS A 9 4.50 0.34 45.90
C CYS A 9 4.54 -0.93 45.04
N SER A 10 4.53 -2.12 45.66
CA SER A 10 4.41 -3.40 44.92
C SER A 10 3.00 -3.63 44.34
N ALA A 11 1.96 -3.26 45.07
CA ALA A 11 0.58 -3.34 44.59
C ALA A 11 0.31 -2.35 43.44
N GLN A 12 0.85 -1.13 43.48
CA GLN A 12 0.78 -0.18 42.38
C GLN A 12 1.56 -0.64 41.13
N LYS A 13 2.73 -1.28 41.31
CA LYS A 13 3.48 -1.89 40.16
C LYS A 13 2.75 -3.08 39.59
N LEU A 14 2.10 -3.92 40.35
CA LEU A 14 1.29 -5.05 39.87
C LEU A 14 0.04 -4.54 39.15
N HIS A 15 -0.68 -3.56 39.67
CA HIS A 15 -1.83 -2.96 38.98
C HIS A 15 -1.45 -2.24 37.67
N GLY A 16 -0.31 -1.56 37.65
CA GLY A 16 0.23 -0.93 36.44
C GLY A 16 0.63 -1.98 35.39
N ALA A 17 1.20 -3.12 35.78
CA ALA A 17 1.58 -4.20 34.89
C ALA A 17 0.36 -4.96 34.33
N GLU A 18 -0.68 -5.20 35.14
CA GLU A 18 -1.95 -5.80 34.67
C GLU A 18 -2.70 -4.87 33.70
N HIS A 19 -2.74 -3.58 33.97
CA HIS A 19 -3.35 -2.58 33.07
C HIS A 19 -2.55 -2.47 31.75
N ALA A 20 -1.22 -2.46 31.81
CA ALA A 20 -0.37 -2.45 30.61
C ALA A 20 -0.55 -3.73 29.78
N GLY A 21 -0.60 -4.91 30.42
CA GLY A 21 -0.85 -6.16 29.74
C GLY A 21 -2.24 -6.23 29.08
N SER A 22 -3.27 -5.69 29.75
CA SER A 22 -4.62 -5.67 29.18
C SER A 22 -4.76 -4.68 28.01
N MET A 23 -4.03 -3.56 28.03
CA MET A 23 -3.97 -2.58 26.93
C MET A 23 -3.23 -3.19 25.73
N GLU A 24 -2.10 -3.84 25.96
CA GLU A 24 -1.31 -4.50 24.91
C GLU A 24 -2.07 -5.65 24.25
N GLN A 25 -2.83 -6.42 25.02
CA GLN A 25 -3.72 -7.47 24.48
C GLN A 25 -4.84 -6.88 23.62
N ARG A 26 -5.50 -5.82 24.04
CA ARG A 26 -6.54 -5.13 23.25
C ARG A 26 -5.99 -4.55 21.96
N GLU A 27 -4.83 -3.91 22.01
CA GLU A 27 -4.16 -3.40 20.80
C GLU A 27 -3.78 -4.53 19.82
N MET A 28 -3.34 -5.67 20.35
CA MET A 28 -3.06 -6.85 19.52
C MET A 28 -4.34 -7.45 18.91
N GLU A 29 -5.43 -7.53 19.65
CA GLU A 29 -6.72 -8.02 19.15
C GLU A 29 -7.31 -7.09 18.08
N GLU A 30 -7.28 -5.78 18.29
CA GLU A 30 -7.70 -4.81 17.30
C GLU A 30 -6.85 -4.86 16.03
N ARG A 31 -5.54 -4.99 16.19
CA ARG A 31 -4.61 -5.15 15.08
C ARG A 31 -4.90 -6.43 14.28
N ASN A 32 -5.15 -7.52 14.96
CA ASN A 32 -5.46 -8.81 14.35
C ASN A 32 -6.82 -8.78 13.62
N SER A 33 -7.81 -8.12 14.18
CA SER A 33 -9.11 -7.91 13.57
C SER A 33 -9.01 -7.06 12.29
N ARG A 34 -8.29 -5.94 12.33
CA ARG A 34 -8.03 -5.09 11.15
C ARG A 34 -7.27 -5.85 10.06
N TYR A 35 -6.29 -6.66 10.43
CA TYR A 35 -5.54 -7.49 9.49
C TYR A 35 -6.45 -8.53 8.80
N ARG A 36 -7.30 -9.23 9.54
CA ARG A 36 -8.27 -10.19 8.98
C ARG A 36 -9.24 -9.50 8.03
N CYS A 37 -9.79 -8.36 8.41
CA CYS A 37 -10.68 -7.57 7.57
C CYS A 37 -10.01 -7.13 6.26
N LEU A 38 -8.76 -6.67 6.32
CA LEU A 38 -7.99 -6.26 5.14
C LEU A 38 -7.69 -7.45 4.22
N LYS A 39 -7.34 -8.60 4.79
CA LYS A 39 -7.11 -9.84 4.06
C LYS A 39 -8.36 -10.34 3.33
N MET A 40 -9.53 -10.28 3.98
CA MET A 40 -10.80 -10.62 3.34
C MET A 40 -11.15 -9.66 2.19
N LYS A 41 -10.94 -8.35 2.38
CA LYS A 41 -11.13 -7.34 1.32
C LYS A 41 -10.21 -7.59 0.12
N ALA A 42 -8.94 -7.91 0.37
CA ALA A 42 -7.99 -8.24 -0.69
C ALA A 42 -8.40 -9.52 -1.43
N ALA A 43 -8.78 -10.59 -0.72
CA ALA A 43 -9.23 -11.83 -1.33
C ALA A 43 -10.50 -11.61 -2.18
N ALA A 44 -11.49 -10.88 -1.66
CA ALA A 44 -12.70 -10.54 -2.41
C ALA A 44 -12.39 -9.73 -3.69
N ALA A 45 -11.48 -8.74 -3.58
CA ALA A 45 -11.06 -7.95 -4.74
C ALA A 45 -10.35 -8.82 -5.80
N TRP A 46 -9.52 -9.78 -5.40
CA TRP A 46 -8.87 -10.72 -6.32
C TRP A 46 -9.87 -11.66 -7.00
N VAL A 47 -10.82 -12.22 -6.27
CA VAL A 47 -11.87 -13.07 -6.86
C VAL A 47 -12.66 -12.29 -7.91
N LEU A 48 -13.05 -11.04 -7.60
CA LEU A 48 -13.78 -10.19 -8.54
C LEU A 48 -12.89 -9.74 -9.71
N ALA A 49 -11.59 -9.49 -9.50
CA ALA A 49 -10.66 -9.17 -10.58
C ALA A 49 -10.51 -10.33 -11.58
N VAL A 50 -10.36 -11.56 -11.08
CA VAL A 50 -10.30 -12.76 -11.93
C VAL A 50 -11.62 -12.97 -12.68
N LEU A 51 -12.75 -12.81 -12.01
CA LEU A 51 -14.06 -12.93 -12.64
C LEU A 51 -14.26 -11.88 -13.75
N LEU A 52 -13.87 -10.63 -13.51
CA LEU A 52 -13.93 -9.56 -14.52
C LEU A 52 -13.00 -9.83 -15.70
N SER A 53 -11.78 -10.33 -15.45
CA SER A 53 -10.84 -10.68 -16.52
C SER A 53 -11.38 -11.84 -17.37
N LEU A 54 -12.01 -12.83 -16.75
CA LEU A 54 -12.66 -13.92 -17.48
C LEU A 54 -13.86 -13.40 -18.30
N LEU A 55 -14.68 -12.52 -17.73
CA LEU A 55 -15.78 -11.88 -18.46
C LEU A 55 -15.28 -11.00 -19.62
N SER A 56 -14.14 -10.34 -19.47
CA SER A 56 -13.54 -9.54 -20.54
C SER A 56 -13.07 -10.40 -21.73
N VAL A 57 -12.51 -11.59 -21.43
CA VAL A 57 -11.98 -12.49 -22.46
C VAL A 57 -13.06 -13.36 -23.11
N PHE A 58 -13.97 -13.89 -22.31
CA PHE A 58 -14.97 -14.88 -22.78
C PHE A 58 -16.38 -14.29 -22.92
N GLY A 59 -16.62 -13.09 -22.49
CA GLY A 59 -17.93 -12.45 -22.45
C GLY A 59 -18.41 -11.87 -23.79
N GLY A 60 -17.69 -12.02 -24.88
CA GLY A 60 -18.03 -11.40 -26.17
C GLY A 60 -19.41 -11.74 -26.75
N GLU A 61 -20.02 -12.85 -26.30
CA GLU A 61 -21.37 -13.27 -26.70
C GLU A 61 -22.44 -13.00 -25.64
N VAL A 62 -22.04 -12.52 -24.45
CA VAL A 62 -22.98 -12.28 -23.35
C VAL A 62 -23.63 -10.89 -23.50
N PRO A 63 -24.97 -10.81 -23.61
CA PRO A 63 -25.63 -9.52 -23.65
C PRO A 63 -25.40 -8.76 -22.33
N TYR A 64 -25.21 -7.43 -22.42
CA TYR A 64 -25.00 -6.56 -21.27
C TYR A 64 -23.72 -6.84 -20.46
N VAL A 65 -22.69 -7.40 -21.09
CA VAL A 65 -21.43 -7.73 -20.40
C VAL A 65 -20.77 -6.49 -19.80
N ASN A 66 -20.82 -5.34 -20.47
CA ASN A 66 -20.23 -4.10 -20.01
C ASN A 66 -20.93 -3.55 -18.77
N GLU A 67 -22.26 -3.68 -18.69
CA GLU A 67 -23.06 -3.27 -17.53
C GLU A 67 -22.81 -4.17 -16.32
N ILE A 68 -22.64 -5.46 -16.55
CA ILE A 68 -22.26 -6.41 -15.48
C ILE A 68 -20.86 -6.06 -14.97
N GLN A 69 -19.90 -5.85 -15.85
CA GLN A 69 -18.54 -5.46 -15.47
C GLN A 69 -18.52 -4.13 -14.73
N MET A 70 -19.28 -3.14 -15.19
CA MET A 70 -19.46 -1.84 -14.54
C MET A 70 -19.96 -2.01 -13.11
N SER A 71 -21.02 -2.82 -12.92
CA SER A 71 -21.64 -3.02 -11.60
C SER A 71 -20.68 -3.71 -10.62
N LEU A 72 -19.96 -4.73 -11.09
CA LEU A 72 -18.95 -5.44 -10.30
C LEU A 72 -17.75 -4.54 -9.96
N ALA A 73 -17.26 -3.76 -10.92
CA ALA A 73 -16.18 -2.83 -10.69
C ALA A 73 -16.56 -1.72 -9.71
N ALA A 74 -17.77 -1.15 -9.84
CA ALA A 74 -18.31 -0.17 -8.90
C ALA A 74 -18.37 -0.72 -7.47
N LEU A 75 -18.81 -1.97 -7.31
CA LEU A 75 -18.85 -2.64 -6.01
C LEU A 75 -17.46 -2.76 -5.38
N VAL A 76 -16.44 -3.09 -6.18
CA VAL A 76 -15.04 -3.17 -5.69
C VAL A 76 -14.50 -1.79 -5.31
N LEU A 77 -14.74 -0.78 -6.13
CA LEU A 77 -14.26 0.58 -5.83
C LEU A 77 -14.89 1.16 -4.56
N LEU A 78 -16.21 0.95 -4.38
CA LEU A 78 -16.97 1.51 -3.26
C LEU A 78 -16.71 0.78 -1.93
N PHE A 79 -16.56 -0.56 -1.93
CA PHE A 79 -16.41 -1.33 -0.70
C PHE A 79 -14.95 -1.60 -0.34
N PRO A 80 -14.19 -2.49 -1.02
CA PRO A 80 -12.79 -2.71 -0.66
C PRO A 80 -11.89 -1.51 -1.02
N GLY A 81 -12.20 -0.79 -2.12
CA GLY A 81 -11.44 0.36 -2.59
C GLY A 81 -11.56 1.62 -1.73
N ASN A 82 -12.61 1.76 -0.93
CA ASN A 82 -12.85 2.93 -0.06
C ASN A 82 -11.63 3.28 0.82
N ALA A 83 -10.86 2.28 1.23
CA ALA A 83 -9.63 2.48 2.01
C ALA A 83 -8.57 3.34 1.29
N PHE A 84 -8.54 3.31 -0.06
CA PHE A 84 -7.65 4.14 -0.86
C PHE A 84 -8.19 5.56 -1.02
N TYR A 85 -9.49 5.70 -1.29
CA TYR A 85 -10.13 7.01 -1.41
C TYR A 85 -10.07 7.81 -0.11
N ALA A 86 -10.31 7.15 1.04
CA ALA A 86 -10.19 7.79 2.34
C ALA A 86 -8.74 8.23 2.65
N ALA A 87 -7.75 7.39 2.31
CA ALA A 87 -6.34 7.71 2.47
C ALA A 87 -5.90 8.82 1.51
N ALA A 88 -6.31 8.74 0.23
CA ALA A 88 -6.02 9.75 -0.79
C ALA A 88 -6.55 11.12 -0.39
N ARG A 89 -7.79 11.19 0.11
CA ARG A 89 -8.38 12.45 0.60
C ARG A 89 -7.55 13.05 1.73
N LYS A 90 -7.13 12.25 2.71
CA LYS A 90 -6.29 12.70 3.82
C LYS A 90 -4.92 13.19 3.34
N GLN A 91 -4.31 12.50 2.37
CA GLN A 91 -3.03 12.87 1.79
C GLN A 91 -3.13 14.18 1.02
N LEU A 92 -4.15 14.34 0.18
CA LEU A 92 -4.40 15.56 -0.60
C LEU A 92 -4.69 16.78 0.28
N CYS A 93 -5.51 16.61 1.33
CA CYS A 93 -5.75 17.68 2.31
C CYS A 93 -4.47 18.09 3.06
N ALA A 94 -3.50 17.19 3.20
CA ALA A 94 -2.20 17.48 3.79
C ALA A 94 -1.15 18.00 2.77
N GLY A 95 -1.56 18.26 1.52
CA GLY A 95 -0.66 18.69 0.44
C GLY A 95 0.38 17.63 0.04
N ARG A 96 0.09 16.36 0.27
CA ARG A 96 1.00 15.23 0.00
C ARG A 96 0.38 14.30 -1.02
N ILE A 97 1.21 13.82 -1.94
CA ILE A 97 0.84 12.77 -2.90
C ILE A 97 1.54 11.50 -2.48
N GLY A 98 0.77 10.43 -2.25
CA GLY A 98 1.29 9.13 -1.87
C GLY A 98 0.79 8.03 -2.82
N LEU A 99 1.23 6.80 -2.59
CA LEU A 99 0.80 5.63 -3.39
C LEU A 99 -0.71 5.41 -3.36
N ASP A 100 -1.35 5.64 -2.22
CA ASP A 100 -2.80 5.49 -2.10
C ASP A 100 -3.55 6.47 -3.01
N THR A 101 -3.01 7.69 -3.18
CA THR A 101 -3.55 8.70 -4.10
C THR A 101 -3.42 8.26 -5.56
N LEU A 102 -2.27 7.68 -5.94
CA LEU A 102 -2.03 7.17 -7.29
C LEU A 102 -2.97 6.00 -7.63
N ILE A 103 -3.14 5.06 -6.70
CA ILE A 103 -4.06 3.92 -6.87
C ILE A 103 -5.50 4.41 -7.01
N ALA A 104 -5.96 5.32 -6.14
CA ALA A 104 -7.30 5.88 -6.22
C ALA A 104 -7.53 6.62 -7.53
N PHE A 105 -6.54 7.44 -7.96
CA PHE A 105 -6.62 8.19 -9.20
C PHE A 105 -6.65 7.28 -10.43
N GLY A 106 -5.71 6.34 -10.55
CA GLY A 106 -5.65 5.40 -11.68
C GLY A 106 -6.90 4.53 -11.81
N ALA A 107 -7.40 3.98 -10.69
CA ALA A 107 -8.64 3.22 -10.67
C ALA A 107 -9.86 4.08 -11.07
N SER A 108 -9.92 5.33 -10.63
CA SER A 108 -10.98 6.27 -11.01
C SER A 108 -10.94 6.62 -12.49
N VAL A 109 -9.77 6.90 -13.05
CA VAL A 109 -9.60 7.21 -14.48
C VAL A 109 -10.03 6.02 -15.33
N ALA A 110 -9.57 4.80 -15.00
CA ALA A 110 -9.94 3.59 -15.72
C ALA A 110 -11.46 3.34 -15.65
N PHE A 111 -12.06 3.50 -14.47
CA PHE A 111 -13.49 3.31 -14.27
C PHE A 111 -14.33 4.35 -15.02
N LEU A 112 -14.02 5.63 -14.88
CA LEU A 112 -14.77 6.72 -15.54
C LEU A 112 -14.65 6.67 -17.06
N PHE A 113 -13.47 6.32 -17.58
CA PHE A 113 -13.28 6.14 -19.00
C PHE A 113 -14.11 4.95 -19.53
N SER A 114 -14.12 3.85 -18.82
CA SER A 114 -14.93 2.67 -19.17
C SER A 114 -16.42 2.97 -19.08
N LEU A 115 -16.82 3.76 -18.08
CA LEU A 115 -18.19 4.22 -17.93
C LEU A 115 -18.63 5.05 -19.16
N PHE A 116 -17.78 5.98 -19.59
CA PHE A 116 -18.04 6.77 -20.79
C PHE A 116 -18.16 5.87 -22.03
N ASN A 117 -17.28 4.92 -22.20
CA ASN A 117 -17.30 3.99 -23.33
C ASN A 117 -18.53 3.06 -23.33
N THR A 118 -19.04 2.70 -22.16
CA THR A 118 -20.25 1.88 -22.03
C THR A 118 -21.50 2.66 -22.44
N PHE A 119 -21.61 3.95 -22.08
CA PHE A 119 -22.82 4.75 -22.38
C PHE A 119 -22.75 5.47 -23.73
N PHE A 120 -21.55 5.75 -24.24
CA PHE A 120 -21.35 6.51 -25.48
C PHE A 120 -20.43 5.79 -26.49
N PRO A 121 -20.70 4.52 -26.87
CA PRO A 121 -19.86 3.76 -27.78
C PRO A 121 -19.80 4.39 -29.17
N ASP A 122 -20.91 4.97 -29.65
CA ASP A 122 -21.05 5.56 -30.99
C ASP A 122 -20.12 6.77 -31.20
N TYR A 123 -19.72 7.46 -30.15
CA TYR A 123 -18.79 8.58 -30.23
C TYR A 123 -17.44 8.11 -30.77
N TRP A 124 -16.92 6.99 -30.27
CA TRP A 124 -15.62 6.45 -30.68
C TRP A 124 -15.69 5.80 -32.07
N LEU A 125 -16.76 5.11 -32.39
CA LEU A 125 -16.97 4.49 -33.68
C LEU A 125 -17.00 5.53 -34.83
N ARG A 126 -17.59 6.71 -34.58
CA ARG A 126 -17.59 7.81 -35.57
C ARG A 126 -16.18 8.37 -35.86
N VAL A 127 -15.26 8.22 -34.91
CA VAL A 127 -13.87 8.70 -35.01
C VAL A 127 -12.93 7.58 -35.48
N GLY A 128 -13.45 6.36 -35.72
CA GLY A 128 -12.67 5.20 -36.16
C GLY A 128 -11.91 4.51 -35.03
N LEU A 129 -12.30 4.76 -33.79
CA LEU A 129 -11.73 4.10 -32.60
C LEU A 129 -12.71 3.07 -32.04
N HIS A 130 -12.19 1.93 -31.58
CA HIS A 130 -13.00 0.94 -30.89
C HIS A 130 -13.16 1.32 -29.41
N PRO A 131 -14.38 1.29 -28.85
CA PRO A 131 -14.62 1.61 -27.46
C PRO A 131 -14.22 0.41 -26.56
N TYR A 132 -12.96 0.42 -26.08
CA TYR A 132 -12.52 -0.59 -25.09
C TYR A 132 -12.90 -0.15 -23.68
N VAL A 133 -13.34 -1.12 -22.86
CA VAL A 133 -13.59 -0.93 -21.42
C VAL A 133 -12.42 -1.49 -20.62
N TYR A 134 -12.10 -0.85 -19.50
CA TYR A 134 -10.96 -1.17 -18.62
C TYR A 134 -11.43 -1.40 -17.17
N TYR A 135 -12.64 -1.94 -16.99
CA TYR A 135 -13.17 -2.22 -15.65
C TYR A 135 -12.31 -3.23 -14.88
N GLU A 136 -11.81 -4.26 -15.57
CA GLU A 136 -10.91 -5.26 -15.00
C GLU A 136 -9.61 -4.61 -14.50
N VAL A 137 -9.06 -3.63 -15.23
CA VAL A 137 -7.85 -2.92 -14.83
C VAL A 137 -8.09 -2.09 -13.58
N ALA A 138 -9.22 -1.37 -13.49
CA ALA A 138 -9.58 -0.60 -12.30
C ALA A 138 -9.65 -1.48 -11.05
N VAL A 139 -10.24 -2.67 -11.17
CA VAL A 139 -10.35 -3.64 -10.07
C VAL A 139 -9.01 -4.29 -9.75
N LEU A 140 -8.22 -4.65 -10.76
CA LEU A 140 -6.89 -5.21 -10.58
C LEU A 140 -5.96 -4.26 -9.81
N VAL A 141 -5.98 -2.98 -10.15
CA VAL A 141 -5.23 -1.92 -9.46
C VAL A 141 -5.58 -1.87 -7.96
N VAL A 142 -6.86 -1.94 -7.63
CA VAL A 142 -7.35 -1.96 -6.24
C VAL A 142 -6.94 -3.26 -5.55
N ALA A 143 -7.05 -4.43 -6.21
CA ALA A 143 -6.71 -5.73 -5.64
C ALA A 143 -5.21 -5.81 -5.30
N VAL A 144 -4.33 -5.38 -6.23
CA VAL A 144 -2.88 -5.32 -6.00
C VAL A 144 -2.53 -4.32 -4.90
N GLY A 145 -3.16 -3.14 -4.90
CA GLY A 145 -2.98 -2.15 -3.86
C GLY A 145 -3.37 -2.66 -2.47
N LEU A 146 -4.50 -3.37 -2.35
CA LEU A 146 -4.92 -4.02 -1.10
C LEU A 146 -3.92 -5.08 -0.64
N THR A 147 -3.38 -5.86 -1.57
CA THR A 147 -2.33 -6.83 -1.27
C THR A 147 -1.09 -6.12 -0.70
N GLY A 148 -0.68 -5.01 -1.31
CA GLY A 148 0.38 -4.15 -0.77
C GLY A 148 0.07 -3.65 0.66
N LYS A 149 -1.19 -3.28 0.96
CA LYS A 149 -1.60 -2.90 2.32
C LYS A 149 -1.55 -4.07 3.30
N VAL A 150 -1.91 -5.28 2.88
CA VAL A 150 -1.79 -6.49 3.72
C VAL A 150 -0.33 -6.74 4.10
N PHE A 151 0.60 -6.63 3.17
CA PHE A 151 2.04 -6.79 3.46
C PHE A 151 2.60 -5.63 4.31
N ARG A 152 2.07 -4.40 4.17
CA ARG A 152 2.46 -3.23 4.98
C ARG A 152 1.85 -3.22 6.39
N PHE A 153 1.19 -4.28 6.82
CA PHE A 153 0.62 -4.35 8.17
C PHE A 153 1.69 -4.45 9.28
N LEU A 154 2.94 -4.66 8.88
CA LEU A 154 4.11 -4.40 9.73
C LEU A 154 4.24 -2.88 9.93
N PRO A 155 4.43 -2.40 11.20
CA PRO A 155 4.43 -0.97 11.48
C PRO A 155 5.51 -0.23 10.68
N GLU A 156 5.15 0.92 10.12
CA GLU A 156 6.07 2.03 9.82
C GLU A 156 6.74 2.17 8.44
N GLU A 157 6.19 1.58 7.35
CA GLU A 157 6.75 1.80 6.00
C GLU A 157 6.04 2.89 5.18
N ARG A 158 5.91 4.09 5.69
CA ARG A 158 5.25 5.17 4.91
C ARG A 158 6.20 6.02 4.07
N HIS A 159 7.49 6.06 4.37
CA HIS A 159 8.39 7.10 3.83
C HIS A 159 8.98 6.79 2.45
N GLY A 160 9.42 5.57 2.17
CA GLY A 160 10.07 5.24 0.90
C GLY A 160 9.14 5.27 -0.30
N ALA A 161 7.99 4.61 -0.18
CA ALA A 161 7.02 4.49 -1.25
C ALA A 161 6.34 5.82 -1.61
N ASP A 162 6.06 6.68 -0.62
CA ASP A 162 5.48 8.01 -0.84
C ASP A 162 6.49 8.99 -1.48
N ARG A 163 7.80 8.78 -1.27
CA ARG A 163 8.84 9.56 -1.94
C ARG A 163 8.87 9.27 -3.44
N ILE A 164 8.75 8.01 -3.81
CA ILE A 164 8.69 7.60 -5.22
C ILE A 164 7.42 8.14 -5.87
N ALA A 165 6.27 8.04 -5.20
CA ALA A 165 5.00 8.55 -5.72
C ALA A 165 5.02 10.06 -6.01
N ARG A 166 5.71 10.85 -5.18
CA ARG A 166 5.87 12.30 -5.38
C ARG A 166 6.66 12.67 -6.64
N ILE A 167 7.60 11.84 -7.05
CA ILE A 167 8.36 12.05 -8.30
C ILE A 167 7.60 11.47 -9.48
N PHE A 168 7.01 10.31 -9.30
CA PHE A 168 6.32 9.58 -10.35
C PHE A 168 5.08 10.31 -10.87
N PHE A 169 4.27 10.91 -9.99
CA PHE A 169 3.04 11.60 -10.38
C PHE A 169 3.29 12.80 -11.31
N PRO A 170 4.19 13.75 -11.03
CA PRO A 170 4.46 14.85 -11.94
C PRO A 170 5.13 14.39 -13.25
N VAL A 171 5.96 13.35 -13.21
CA VAL A 171 6.52 12.76 -14.45
C VAL A 171 5.41 12.18 -15.31
N LEU A 172 4.51 11.42 -14.71
CA LEU A 172 3.35 10.84 -15.39
C LEU A 172 2.43 11.93 -15.98
N ALA A 173 2.12 12.96 -15.21
CA ALA A 173 1.33 14.07 -15.67
C ALA A 173 2.01 14.84 -16.83
N GLY A 174 3.32 15.06 -16.72
CA GLY A 174 4.12 15.65 -17.79
C GLY A 174 4.13 14.80 -19.06
N THR A 175 4.27 13.49 -18.93
CA THR A 175 4.20 12.55 -20.06
C THR A 175 2.82 12.59 -20.73
N ALA A 176 1.74 12.59 -19.95
CA ALA A 176 0.38 12.68 -20.47
C ALA A 176 0.14 13.98 -21.25
N VAL A 177 0.61 15.11 -20.71
CA VAL A 177 0.57 16.42 -21.39
C VAL A 177 1.39 16.40 -22.67
N ALA A 178 2.60 15.86 -22.64
CA ALA A 178 3.45 15.76 -23.83
C ALA A 178 2.79 14.91 -24.93
N VAL A 179 2.23 13.74 -24.56
CA VAL A 179 1.51 12.86 -25.50
C VAL A 179 0.31 13.59 -26.10
N PHE A 180 -0.46 14.34 -25.30
CA PHE A 180 -1.58 15.13 -25.79
C PHE A 180 -1.15 16.14 -26.85
N PHE A 181 -0.11 16.93 -26.58
CA PHE A 181 0.38 17.93 -27.54
C PHE A 181 1.02 17.31 -28.77
N ILE A 182 1.71 16.17 -28.66
CA ILE A 182 2.26 15.44 -29.81
C ILE A 182 1.13 15.07 -30.78
N TRP A 183 0.03 14.50 -30.27
CA TRP A 183 -1.12 14.14 -31.10
C TRP A 183 -1.76 15.36 -31.78
N ILE A 184 -1.91 16.46 -31.05
CA ILE A 184 -2.49 17.72 -31.60
C ILE A 184 -1.55 18.32 -32.66
N PHE A 185 -0.24 18.30 -32.43
CA PHE A 185 0.73 18.87 -33.35
C PHE A 185 0.79 18.10 -34.68
N TRP A 186 0.72 16.77 -34.63
CA TRP A 186 0.75 15.95 -35.87
C TRP A 186 -0.61 15.81 -36.56
N GLY A 187 -1.67 15.67 -35.81
CA GLY A 187 -3.01 15.37 -36.34
C GLY A 187 -3.99 16.55 -36.37
N GLY A 188 -3.57 17.72 -35.85
CA GLY A 188 -4.43 18.89 -35.74
C GLY A 188 -5.63 18.66 -34.80
N MET A 189 -6.64 19.53 -34.92
CA MET A 189 -7.84 19.46 -34.08
C MET A 189 -8.69 18.21 -34.31
N THR A 190 -8.55 17.58 -35.44
CA THR A 190 -9.24 16.28 -35.74
C THR A 190 -8.68 15.11 -34.90
N ALA A 191 -7.45 15.23 -34.39
CA ALA A 191 -6.80 14.22 -33.55
C ALA A 191 -7.12 14.34 -32.05
N VAL A 192 -7.94 15.31 -31.62
CA VAL A 192 -8.32 15.49 -30.21
C VAL A 192 -8.85 14.21 -29.57
N PRO A 193 -9.75 13.41 -30.17
CA PRO A 193 -10.20 12.17 -29.58
C PRO A 193 -9.08 11.14 -29.40
N HIS A 194 -8.16 11.03 -30.37
CA HIS A 194 -7.00 10.15 -30.30
C HIS A 194 -6.02 10.59 -29.21
N ALA A 195 -5.79 11.91 -29.10
CA ALA A 195 -4.97 12.50 -28.04
C ALA A 195 -5.54 12.19 -26.66
N PHE A 196 -6.85 12.34 -26.48
CA PHE A 196 -7.52 12.04 -25.23
C PHE A 196 -7.42 10.54 -24.88
N TYR A 197 -7.66 9.67 -25.85
CA TYR A 197 -7.54 8.24 -25.69
C TYR A 197 -6.11 7.83 -25.27
N ALA A 198 -5.09 8.41 -25.92
CA ALA A 198 -3.70 8.16 -25.59
C ALA A 198 -3.33 8.63 -24.16
N VAL A 199 -3.82 9.81 -23.75
CA VAL A 199 -3.62 10.33 -22.38
C VAL A 199 -4.22 9.39 -21.33
N VAL A 200 -5.45 8.94 -21.54
CA VAL A 200 -6.11 8.00 -20.62
C VAL A 200 -5.34 6.68 -20.56
N SER A 201 -4.86 6.19 -21.71
CA SER A 201 -4.03 4.97 -21.75
C SER A 201 -2.73 5.13 -20.97
N VAL A 202 -2.08 6.29 -21.02
CA VAL A 202 -0.89 6.60 -20.20
C VAL A 202 -1.21 6.47 -18.71
N PHE A 203 -2.33 7.03 -18.23
CA PHE A 203 -2.71 6.94 -16.82
C PHE A 203 -3.08 5.52 -16.40
N ILE A 204 -3.74 4.74 -17.27
CA ILE A 204 -4.13 3.36 -16.99
C ILE A 204 -2.90 2.45 -16.88
N VAL A 205 -1.97 2.54 -17.86
CA VAL A 205 -0.79 1.69 -17.93
C VAL A 205 0.25 2.04 -16.85
N ALA A 206 0.38 3.32 -16.55
CA ALA A 206 1.35 3.83 -15.58
C ALA A 206 0.95 3.62 -14.11
N CYS A 207 -0.03 2.77 -13.82
CA CYS A 207 -0.33 2.42 -12.43
C CYS A 207 0.89 1.81 -11.75
N PRO A 208 1.40 2.36 -10.63
CA PRO A 208 2.58 1.84 -9.94
C PRO A 208 2.26 0.64 -9.05
N CYS A 209 1.48 -0.32 -9.58
CA CYS A 209 1.01 -1.48 -8.84
C CYS A 209 2.17 -2.31 -8.28
N ALA A 210 3.24 -2.49 -9.07
CA ALA A 210 4.43 -3.21 -8.66
C ALA A 210 5.18 -2.50 -7.51
N LEU A 211 5.25 -1.16 -7.54
CA LEU A 211 5.91 -0.38 -6.48
C LEU A 211 5.21 -0.54 -5.12
N GLY A 212 3.89 -0.73 -5.13
CA GLY A 212 3.12 -1.00 -3.92
C GLY A 212 3.45 -2.34 -3.25
N LEU A 213 3.99 -3.30 -3.99
CA LEU A 213 4.30 -4.65 -3.53
C LEU A 213 5.79 -4.88 -3.29
N VAL A 214 6.67 -4.29 -4.10
CA VAL A 214 8.12 -4.55 -4.06
C VAL A 214 8.74 -4.14 -2.72
N ALA A 215 8.45 -2.93 -2.25
CA ALA A 215 9.01 -2.42 -1.00
C ALA A 215 8.63 -3.30 0.22
N PRO A 216 7.34 -3.61 0.48
CA PRO A 216 6.99 -4.45 1.62
C PRO A 216 7.48 -5.90 1.47
N LEU A 217 7.59 -6.43 0.25
CA LEU A 217 8.14 -7.77 0.02
C LEU A 217 9.63 -7.84 0.30
N ALA A 218 10.40 -6.84 -0.14
CA ALA A 218 11.84 -6.75 0.13
C ALA A 218 12.10 -6.69 1.63
N LEU A 219 11.33 -5.88 2.35
CA LEU A 219 11.48 -5.73 3.79
C LEU A 219 11.09 -6.99 4.57
N THR A 220 9.96 -7.61 4.24
CA THR A 220 9.56 -8.89 4.86
C THR A 220 10.61 -9.98 4.65
N ARG A 221 11.23 -10.02 3.47
CA ARG A 221 12.35 -10.93 3.18
C ARG A 221 13.59 -10.58 3.99
N GLY A 222 13.93 -9.28 4.12
CA GLY A 222 15.06 -8.81 4.92
C GLY A 222 14.89 -9.16 6.40
N ILE A 223 13.72 -8.88 6.98
CA ILE A 223 13.40 -9.21 8.37
C ILE A 223 13.40 -10.73 8.58
N GLY A 224 12.83 -11.51 7.66
CA GLY A 224 12.84 -12.97 7.72
C GLY A 224 14.28 -13.51 7.73
N ARG A 225 15.14 -13.01 6.85
CA ARG A 225 16.55 -13.40 6.80
C ARG A 225 17.33 -13.03 8.08
N ALA A 226 17.02 -11.89 8.67
CA ALA A 226 17.60 -11.49 9.95
C ALA A 226 17.13 -12.44 11.08
N ALA A 227 15.86 -12.82 11.09
CA ALA A 227 15.32 -13.78 12.05
C ALA A 227 15.97 -15.16 11.95
N ASP A 228 16.27 -15.63 10.72
CA ASP A 228 17.02 -16.88 10.49
C ASP A 228 18.44 -16.83 11.09
N MET A 229 19.01 -15.62 11.19
CA MET A 229 20.30 -15.35 11.84
C MET A 229 20.16 -15.00 13.34
N HIS A 230 19.01 -15.25 13.97
CA HIS A 230 18.70 -14.92 15.37
C HIS A 230 18.73 -13.41 15.68
N ILE A 231 18.62 -12.54 14.66
CA ILE A 231 18.56 -11.08 14.80
C ILE A 231 17.09 -10.67 14.79
N ARG A 232 16.60 -10.15 15.91
CA ARG A 232 15.23 -9.63 16.02
C ARG A 232 15.17 -8.15 15.70
N ILE A 233 14.63 -7.83 14.53
CA ILE A 233 14.35 -6.44 14.13
C ILE A 233 13.01 -6.03 14.71
N LYS A 234 13.00 -5.00 15.58
CA LYS A 234 11.77 -4.49 16.23
C LYS A 234 11.03 -3.49 15.35
N ASP A 235 11.76 -2.76 14.50
CA ASP A 235 11.27 -1.67 13.68
C ASP A 235 11.90 -1.74 12.29
N SER A 236 11.05 -1.64 11.28
CA SER A 236 11.48 -1.63 9.87
C SER A 236 12.31 -0.41 9.51
N LEU A 237 12.04 0.75 10.14
CA LEU A 237 12.86 1.96 10.00
C LEU A 237 14.31 1.76 10.47
N ALA A 238 14.54 0.87 11.42
CA ALA A 238 15.89 0.55 11.86
C ALA A 238 16.69 -0.09 10.72
N LEU A 239 16.05 -0.91 9.87
CA LEU A 239 16.71 -1.53 8.71
C LEU A 239 17.11 -0.49 7.66
N GLU A 240 16.23 0.49 7.37
CA GLU A 240 16.53 1.57 6.43
C GLU A 240 17.62 2.53 6.95
N ARG A 241 17.71 2.71 8.27
CA ARG A 241 18.70 3.59 8.90
C ARG A 241 20.05 2.91 9.07
N LEU A 242 20.07 1.59 9.16
CA LEU A 242 21.30 0.82 9.34
C LEU A 242 22.30 1.04 8.20
N ASP A 243 21.82 1.20 6.97
CA ASP A 243 22.64 1.52 5.78
C ASP A 243 23.36 2.89 5.88
N LYS A 244 22.89 3.76 6.77
CA LYS A 244 23.45 5.11 7.00
C LYS A 244 24.16 5.25 8.33
N ALA A 245 24.43 4.15 9.01
CA ALA A 245 25.07 4.16 10.31
C ALA A 245 26.60 4.28 10.15
N ASP A 246 27.16 5.40 10.59
CA ASP A 246 28.62 5.66 10.58
C ASP A 246 29.29 5.18 11.87
N VAL A 247 28.53 5.03 12.96
CA VAL A 247 29.02 4.67 14.29
C VAL A 247 28.17 3.60 14.90
N VAL A 248 28.81 2.56 15.44
CA VAL A 248 28.15 1.48 16.20
C VAL A 248 28.57 1.57 17.66
N VAL A 249 27.60 1.65 18.57
CA VAL A 249 27.83 1.69 20.02
C VAL A 249 27.36 0.36 20.63
N PHE A 250 28.26 -0.33 21.29
CA PHE A 250 27.96 -1.58 21.97
C PHE A 250 27.80 -1.34 23.48
N ASP A 251 26.74 -1.90 24.05
CA ASP A 251 26.64 -2.06 25.50
C ASP A 251 27.63 -3.13 25.97
N LYS A 252 28.28 -2.90 27.11
CA LYS A 252 29.28 -3.83 27.62
C LYS A 252 28.63 -5.05 28.28
N THR A 253 27.72 -4.80 29.23
CA THR A 253 27.25 -5.84 30.14
C THR A 253 26.07 -6.62 29.55
N GLY A 254 26.26 -7.92 29.32
CA GLY A 254 25.23 -8.77 28.70
C GLY A 254 25.19 -8.68 27.18
N THR A 255 26.02 -7.82 26.54
CA THR A 255 26.19 -7.72 25.08
C THR A 255 27.57 -8.15 24.66
N LEU A 256 28.63 -7.51 25.17
CA LEU A 256 30.02 -7.89 24.94
C LEU A 256 30.54 -8.89 25.97
N THR A 257 29.84 -9.04 27.10
CA THR A 257 30.14 -9.98 28.19
C THR A 257 28.90 -10.84 28.50
N GLU A 258 29.12 -11.98 29.11
CA GLU A 258 28.04 -12.92 29.48
C GLU A 258 27.13 -12.39 30.60
N GLY A 259 27.43 -11.23 31.21
CA GLY A 259 26.64 -10.63 32.29
C GLY A 259 26.74 -11.37 33.61
N GLN A 260 27.62 -12.38 33.74
CA GLN A 260 27.89 -13.15 34.94
C GLN A 260 29.28 -12.81 35.46
N PRO A 261 29.40 -11.89 36.43
CA PRO A 261 30.72 -11.56 36.98
C PRO A 261 31.28 -12.71 37.79
N THR A 262 32.51 -13.12 37.48
CA THR A 262 33.28 -14.13 38.24
C THR A 262 34.51 -13.46 38.83
N VAL A 263 34.86 -13.84 40.07
CA VAL A 263 36.08 -13.34 40.72
C VAL A 263 37.27 -14.09 40.17
N THR A 264 38.14 -13.39 39.45
CA THR A 264 39.32 -13.97 38.79
C THR A 264 40.64 -13.76 39.60
N ALA A 265 40.67 -12.76 40.49
CA ALA A 265 41.85 -12.49 41.29
C ALA A 265 41.48 -11.75 42.60
N TRP A 266 42.29 -11.98 43.64
CA TRP A 266 42.18 -11.32 44.95
C TRP A 266 43.48 -10.56 45.21
N LEU A 267 43.36 -9.30 45.60
CA LEU A 267 44.50 -8.50 46.08
C LEU A 267 44.15 -8.04 47.49
N TRP A 268 45.00 -8.38 48.46
CA TRP A 268 44.87 -7.88 49.82
C TRP A 268 45.60 -6.55 49.90
N ALA A 269 44.96 -5.51 50.44
CA ALA A 269 45.64 -4.29 50.83
C ALA A 269 46.52 -4.62 52.05
N GLN A 270 47.80 -4.34 51.94
CA GLN A 270 48.73 -4.36 53.08
C GLN A 270 48.61 -3.11 53.90
#